data_65fb50ee0d186d7cfb2e0e2351ab8a09
#
_entry.id   65fb50ee0d186d7cfb2e0e2351ab8a09
#
_cell.length_a   1.000
_cell.length_b   1.000
_cell.length_c   1.000
_cell.angle_alpha   90.00
_cell.angle_beta   90.00
_cell.angle_gamma   90.00
#
_symmetry.space_group_name_H-M   'P 1'
#
loop_
_entity.id
_entity.type
_entity.pdbx_description
1 polymer ?
#
loop_
_entity_poly.entity_id
_entity_poly.type
_entity_poly.pdbx_seq_one_letter_code
_entity_poly.pdbx_strand_id
1 'polypeptide(L)'
;MKKHWLSLAIGGLGLTLIFNPGTASADPRVFEASGATPGDIQATVNAFRGHLGHNNGIGGTFTSGRREINWDGVPDQFAAPNLMPANFFNSNSPRGVVFFTPGTGFQVSANSINPTNTPVRFGNIRANFPNIFSTFSPQRLFTALDSNITEALFFIPGTTQSASVRGFGVVFTDVNNNSSTTIEYFDVNGNLLLSQDVLPGPNVRGSLSFLGVTFDSPEVFLVRITSGNTILKTPATVTGNDSGTAHLTQDVVVMDDFIYGEPRALQ
;
A
#
# COMPACT_ATOMS: atom_id res chain seq x y z
N MET A 1 77.42 15.00 -47.55
CA MET A 1 76.44 14.04 -47.00
C MET A 1 75.56 14.76 -45.99
N LYS A 2 74.34 15.12 -46.39
CA LYS A 2 73.35 15.80 -45.48
C LYS A 2 72.36 14.77 -44.99
N LYS A 3 72.29 14.54 -43.67
CA LYS A 3 71.30 13.66 -43.02
C LYS A 3 70.05 14.46 -42.77
N HIS A 4 68.92 14.05 -43.35
CA HIS A 4 67.60 14.57 -43.04
C HIS A 4 67.03 13.76 -41.87
N TRP A 5 66.58 14.47 -40.82
CA TRP A 5 65.84 13.91 -39.71
C TRP A 5 64.36 14.15 -40.00
N LEU A 6 63.60 13.04 -40.03
CA LEU A 6 62.16 13.09 -40.14
C LEU A 6 61.58 13.15 -38.70
N SER A 7 60.88 14.20 -38.33
CA SER A 7 60.16 14.32 -37.08
C SER A 7 58.77 13.75 -37.27
N LEU A 8 58.43 12.69 -36.52
CA LEU A 8 57.12 12.10 -36.47
C LEU A 8 56.29 12.82 -35.39
N ALA A 9 55.25 13.56 -35.79
CA ALA A 9 54.28 14.16 -34.85
C ALA A 9 53.23 13.13 -34.49
N ILE A 10 53.18 12.71 -33.21
CA ILE A 10 52.13 11.86 -32.66
C ILE A 10 50.99 12.77 -32.23
N GLY A 11 49.90 12.80 -33.01
CA GLY A 11 48.66 13.45 -32.64
C GLY A 11 47.91 12.62 -31.59
N GLY A 12 47.91 13.10 -30.34
CA GLY A 12 47.12 12.52 -29.28
C GLY A 12 45.63 12.84 -29.48
N LEU A 13 44.82 11.84 -29.79
CA LEU A 13 43.35 11.94 -29.77
C LEU A 13 42.90 11.95 -28.28
N GLY A 14 42.60 13.15 -27.76
CA GLY A 14 42.02 13.30 -26.43
C GLY A 14 40.57 12.81 -26.45
N LEU A 15 40.32 11.63 -25.87
CA LEU A 15 38.96 11.10 -25.62
C LEU A 15 38.39 11.89 -24.44
N THR A 16 37.56 12.86 -24.73
CA THR A 16 36.78 13.58 -23.69
C THR A 16 35.63 12.67 -23.24
N LEU A 17 35.80 12.03 -22.09
CA LEU A 17 34.68 11.34 -21.42
C LEU A 17 33.70 12.40 -20.91
N ILE A 18 32.58 12.54 -21.58
CA ILE A 18 31.45 13.34 -21.08
C ILE A 18 30.81 12.50 -19.99
N PHE A 19 31.12 12.79 -18.73
CA PHE A 19 30.32 12.34 -17.60
C PHE A 19 29.00 13.09 -17.66
N ASN A 20 27.92 12.43 -18.10
CA ASN A 20 26.59 12.87 -17.78
C ASN A 20 26.41 12.62 -16.27
N PRO A 21 26.27 13.64 -15.42
CA PRO A 21 25.84 13.42 -14.08
C PRO A 21 24.40 12.90 -14.19
N GLY A 22 24.21 11.58 -13.97
CA GLY A 22 22.88 11.05 -13.75
C GLY A 22 22.25 11.91 -12.67
N THR A 23 21.04 12.40 -12.91
CA THR A 23 20.24 13.07 -11.89
C THR A 23 20.12 12.09 -10.73
N ALA A 24 20.80 12.38 -9.62
CA ALA A 24 20.60 11.62 -8.39
C ALA A 24 19.10 11.74 -8.06
N SER A 25 18.36 10.63 -8.11
CA SER A 25 17.02 10.58 -7.55
C SER A 25 17.18 10.92 -6.07
N ALA A 26 16.40 11.88 -5.58
CA ALA A 26 16.41 12.15 -4.14
C ALA A 26 15.89 10.90 -3.41
N ASP A 27 16.41 10.69 -2.19
CA ASP A 27 15.97 9.57 -1.37
C ASP A 27 14.45 9.61 -1.13
N PRO A 28 13.77 8.47 -1.16
CA PRO A 28 12.34 8.40 -0.86
C PRO A 28 12.03 9.02 0.50
N ARG A 29 10.95 9.81 0.57
CA ARG A 29 10.52 10.40 1.84
C ARG A 29 9.54 9.47 2.55
N VAL A 30 9.90 9.04 3.76
CA VAL A 30 9.10 8.18 4.62
C VAL A 30 8.28 9.01 5.61
N PHE A 31 7.03 8.61 5.81
CA PHE A 31 6.09 9.11 6.80
C PHE A 31 5.59 7.93 7.61
N GLU A 32 5.93 7.87 8.89
CA GLU A 32 5.57 6.75 9.75
C GLU A 32 5.15 7.22 11.14
N ALA A 33 4.17 6.56 11.69
CA ALA A 33 3.71 6.76 13.07
C ALA A 33 2.99 5.52 13.57
N SER A 34 3.00 5.32 14.88
CA SER A 34 2.16 4.32 15.54
C SER A 34 1.60 4.87 16.85
N GLY A 35 0.45 4.35 17.28
CA GLY A 35 -0.20 4.79 18.50
C GLY A 35 -1.41 3.95 18.89
N ALA A 36 -1.96 4.23 20.06
CA ALA A 36 -3.11 3.50 20.61
C ALA A 36 -4.44 3.94 19.97
N THR A 37 -4.49 5.14 19.42
CA THR A 37 -5.72 5.80 18.93
C THR A 37 -5.50 6.45 17.57
N PRO A 38 -6.56 6.73 16.80
CA PRO A 38 -6.46 7.50 15.56
C PRO A 38 -5.76 8.85 15.72
N GLY A 39 -5.98 9.52 16.87
CA GLY A 39 -5.36 10.83 17.17
C GLY A 39 -3.83 10.77 17.19
N ASP A 40 -3.26 9.66 17.62
CA ASP A 40 -1.80 9.51 17.77
C ASP A 40 -1.06 9.50 16.41
N ILE A 41 -1.71 9.01 15.36
CA ILE A 41 -1.12 8.92 14.01
C ILE A 41 -1.65 10.00 13.04
N GLN A 42 -2.72 10.71 13.42
CA GLN A 42 -3.44 11.65 12.55
C GLN A 42 -2.53 12.74 11.95
N ALA A 43 -1.60 13.28 12.74
CA ALA A 43 -0.70 14.32 12.27
C ALA A 43 0.19 13.84 11.13
N THR A 44 0.73 12.62 11.23
CA THR A 44 1.58 12.01 10.20
C THR A 44 0.78 11.67 8.94
N VAL A 45 -0.42 11.11 9.10
CA VAL A 45 -1.33 10.85 7.97
C VAL A 45 -1.66 12.15 7.23
N ASN A 46 -1.95 13.23 7.98
CA ASN A 46 -2.23 14.54 7.39
C ASN A 46 -1.00 15.15 6.69
N ALA A 47 0.20 14.96 7.25
CA ALA A 47 1.44 15.42 6.61
C ALA A 47 1.68 14.68 5.27
N PHE A 48 1.44 13.37 5.22
CA PHE A 48 1.50 12.58 3.99
C PHE A 48 0.46 13.04 2.96
N ARG A 49 -0.81 13.22 3.38
CA ARG A 49 -1.88 13.79 2.56
C ARG A 49 -1.50 15.14 1.97
N GLY A 50 -0.98 16.02 2.82
CA GLY A 50 -0.53 17.37 2.40
C GLY A 50 0.62 17.32 1.39
N HIS A 51 1.56 16.40 1.57
CA HIS A 51 2.69 16.22 0.67
C HIS A 51 2.26 15.69 -0.71
N LEU A 52 1.29 14.79 -0.78
CA LEU A 52 0.72 14.31 -2.05
C LEU A 52 -0.15 15.35 -2.75
N GLY A 53 -0.79 16.27 -2.00
CA GLY A 53 -1.62 17.36 -2.55
C GLY A 53 -3.12 17.13 -2.41
N HIS A 54 -3.92 17.78 -3.25
CA HIS A 54 -5.39 17.76 -3.21
C HIS A 54 -5.95 16.35 -3.43
N ASN A 55 -7.05 16.02 -2.72
CA ASN A 55 -7.79 14.77 -2.96
C ASN A 55 -8.70 14.93 -4.18
N ASN A 56 -8.40 14.19 -5.23
CA ASN A 56 -9.11 14.23 -6.50
C ASN A 56 -10.42 13.40 -6.52
N GLY A 57 -10.68 12.63 -5.46
CA GLY A 57 -11.93 11.87 -5.31
C GLY A 57 -12.08 10.73 -6.32
N ILE A 58 -13.25 10.64 -6.98
CA ILE A 58 -13.63 9.56 -7.89
C ILE A 58 -13.59 10.07 -9.33
N GLY A 59 -13.07 9.23 -10.25
CA GLY A 59 -13.02 9.53 -11.67
C GLY A 59 -12.07 10.66 -12.05
N GLY A 60 -12.12 11.06 -13.31
CA GLY A 60 -11.26 12.11 -13.87
C GLY A 60 -9.77 11.72 -13.93
N THR A 61 -9.00 12.54 -14.62
CA THR A 61 -7.53 12.42 -14.72
C THR A 61 -6.92 13.77 -14.40
N PHE A 62 -5.96 13.80 -13.47
CA PHE A 62 -5.35 15.02 -12.98
C PHE A 62 -3.83 14.96 -13.15
N THR A 63 -3.19 16.11 -13.12
CA THR A 63 -1.73 16.21 -13.26
C THR A 63 -1.00 16.08 -11.93
N SER A 64 -1.70 16.20 -10.81
CA SER A 64 -1.16 16.13 -9.45
C SER A 64 -2.27 15.81 -8.45
N GLY A 65 -1.91 15.68 -7.18
CA GLY A 65 -2.85 15.38 -6.12
C GLY A 65 -2.77 13.91 -5.69
N ARG A 66 -3.81 13.46 -5.04
CA ARG A 66 -3.92 12.13 -4.44
C ARG A 66 -5.29 11.51 -4.62
N ARG A 67 -5.37 10.21 -4.38
CA ARG A 67 -6.59 9.42 -4.20
C ARG A 67 -6.58 8.79 -2.81
N GLU A 68 -7.77 8.60 -2.25
CA GLU A 68 -7.96 7.96 -0.94
C GLU A 68 -9.05 6.90 -1.01
N ILE A 69 -8.86 5.81 -0.27
CA ILE A 69 -9.84 4.75 -0.06
C ILE A 69 -9.95 4.55 1.44
N ASN A 70 -11.11 4.79 2.01
CA ASN A 70 -11.43 4.54 3.42
C ASN A 70 -12.41 3.37 3.60
N TRP A 71 -12.75 2.65 2.53
CA TRP A 71 -13.62 1.47 2.46
C TRP A 71 -15.09 1.70 2.81
N ASP A 72 -15.44 2.77 3.52
CA ASP A 72 -16.78 3.02 4.05
C ASP A 72 -17.87 3.14 2.98
N GLY A 73 -17.50 3.63 1.81
CA GLY A 73 -18.38 3.74 0.65
C GLY A 73 -18.58 2.44 -0.14
N VAL A 74 -17.99 1.31 0.28
CA VAL A 74 -18.21 0.01 -0.37
C VAL A 74 -19.60 -0.48 -0.01
N PRO A 75 -20.49 -0.77 -1.00
CA PRO A 75 -21.83 -1.28 -0.74
C PRO A 75 -21.80 -2.63 -0.01
N ASP A 76 -22.82 -2.91 0.83
CA ASP A 76 -22.93 -4.14 1.63
C ASP A 76 -22.81 -5.42 0.79
N GLN A 77 -23.30 -5.39 -0.46
CA GLN A 77 -23.19 -6.54 -1.37
C GLN A 77 -21.74 -6.91 -1.74
N PHE A 78 -20.78 -6.02 -1.51
CA PHE A 78 -19.35 -6.20 -1.74
C PHE A 78 -18.53 -6.15 -0.43
N ALA A 79 -19.22 -6.21 0.70
CA ALA A 79 -18.62 -6.29 2.02
C ALA A 79 -18.97 -7.63 2.69
N ALA A 80 -18.32 -7.94 3.80
CA ALA A 80 -18.56 -9.16 4.57
C ALA A 80 -20.06 -9.43 4.78
N PRO A 81 -20.53 -10.67 4.56
CA PRO A 81 -19.77 -11.90 4.35
C PRO A 81 -19.26 -12.12 2.91
N ASN A 82 -19.59 -11.24 1.97
CA ASN A 82 -19.22 -11.34 0.57
C ASN A 82 -17.75 -10.89 0.32
N LEU A 83 -17.23 -11.27 -0.85
CA LEU A 83 -15.95 -10.75 -1.35
C LEU A 83 -16.16 -9.43 -2.06
N MET A 84 -15.17 -8.54 -1.97
CA MET A 84 -15.08 -7.34 -2.78
C MET A 84 -14.39 -7.66 -4.12
N PRO A 85 -14.92 -7.23 -5.27
CA PRO A 85 -14.22 -7.35 -6.54
C PRO A 85 -12.86 -6.64 -6.50
N ALA A 86 -11.82 -7.31 -6.95
CA ALA A 86 -10.45 -6.78 -6.94
C ALA A 86 -10.29 -5.46 -7.71
N ASN A 87 -11.11 -5.24 -8.74
CA ASN A 87 -11.11 -4.04 -9.57
C ASN A 87 -12.16 -2.99 -9.14
N PHE A 88 -12.79 -3.15 -7.97
CA PHE A 88 -13.84 -2.25 -7.51
C PHE A 88 -13.45 -0.77 -7.60
N PHE A 89 -12.23 -0.43 -7.18
CA PHE A 89 -11.71 0.94 -7.18
C PHE A 89 -11.09 1.38 -8.51
N ASN A 90 -11.27 0.61 -9.56
CA ASN A 90 -11.01 1.06 -10.93
C ASN A 90 -12.28 1.06 -11.78
N SER A 91 -13.29 0.22 -11.49
CA SER A 91 -14.52 0.11 -12.28
C SER A 91 -15.74 0.74 -11.61
N ASN A 92 -16.07 0.34 -10.38
CA ASN A 92 -17.29 0.79 -9.68
C ASN A 92 -17.12 2.17 -9.04
N SER A 93 -15.95 2.44 -8.49
CA SER A 93 -15.60 3.69 -7.83
C SER A 93 -14.22 4.15 -8.33
N PRO A 94 -14.11 4.62 -9.58
CA PRO A 94 -12.84 4.79 -10.27
C PRO A 94 -11.87 5.72 -9.54
N ARG A 95 -10.83 5.13 -8.93
CA ARG A 95 -9.69 5.79 -8.31
C ARG A 95 -8.37 5.31 -8.89
N GLY A 96 -8.44 4.38 -9.86
CA GLY A 96 -7.28 3.92 -10.63
C GLY A 96 -6.40 2.91 -9.88
N VAL A 97 -6.98 2.03 -9.05
CA VAL A 97 -6.25 0.93 -8.44
C VAL A 97 -7.00 -0.39 -8.58
N VAL A 98 -6.24 -1.46 -8.83
CA VAL A 98 -6.71 -2.85 -8.86
C VAL A 98 -5.83 -3.66 -7.91
N PHE A 99 -6.46 -4.54 -7.14
CA PHE A 99 -5.78 -5.36 -6.14
C PHE A 99 -5.55 -6.79 -6.62
N PHE A 100 -4.46 -7.41 -6.14
CA PHE A 100 -4.16 -8.82 -6.36
C PHE A 100 -3.71 -9.47 -5.05
N THR A 101 -3.99 -10.75 -4.91
CA THR A 101 -3.55 -11.58 -3.79
C THR A 101 -3.39 -13.03 -4.26
N PRO A 102 -2.41 -13.78 -3.75
CA PRO A 102 -2.34 -15.22 -3.98
C PRO A 102 -3.40 -16.00 -3.19
N GLY A 103 -4.15 -15.31 -2.30
CA GLY A 103 -5.25 -15.90 -1.55
C GLY A 103 -6.53 -16.06 -2.36
N THR A 104 -7.67 -16.24 -1.66
CA THR A 104 -8.97 -16.49 -2.30
C THR A 104 -9.70 -15.22 -2.74
N GLY A 105 -9.24 -14.05 -2.30
CA GLY A 105 -9.81 -12.74 -2.65
C GLY A 105 -9.71 -11.73 -1.53
N PHE A 106 -10.55 -10.69 -1.62
CA PHE A 106 -10.54 -9.57 -0.68
C PHE A 106 -11.88 -9.46 0.04
N GLN A 107 -11.83 -9.06 1.29
CA GLN A 107 -13.02 -8.74 2.07
C GLN A 107 -12.89 -7.36 2.71
N VAL A 108 -13.94 -6.57 2.56
CA VAL A 108 -14.18 -5.35 3.35
C VAL A 108 -15.09 -5.74 4.51
N SER A 109 -14.77 -5.31 5.71
CA SER A 109 -15.57 -5.69 6.89
C SER A 109 -16.99 -5.11 6.83
N ALA A 110 -17.93 -5.76 7.48
CA ALA A 110 -19.30 -5.25 7.62
C ALA A 110 -19.33 -3.96 8.47
N ASN A 111 -20.26 -3.07 8.19
CA ASN A 111 -20.63 -1.98 9.08
C ASN A 111 -21.59 -2.47 10.17
N SER A 112 -21.91 -1.61 11.14
CA SER A 112 -22.79 -1.98 12.26
C SER A 112 -24.27 -2.17 11.87
N ILE A 113 -24.67 -1.60 10.72
CA ILE A 113 -26.03 -1.72 10.18
C ILE A 113 -25.91 -2.32 8.78
N ASN A 114 -26.04 -3.65 8.69
CA ASN A 114 -25.95 -4.37 7.42
C ASN A 114 -27.07 -5.41 7.30
N PRO A 115 -27.52 -5.73 6.06
CA PRO A 115 -28.71 -6.55 5.83
C PRO A 115 -28.54 -8.03 6.22
N THR A 116 -27.31 -8.48 6.40
CA THR A 116 -26.96 -9.87 6.71
C THR A 116 -26.70 -10.12 8.19
N ASN A 117 -26.79 -9.09 9.04
CA ASN A 117 -26.39 -9.12 10.45
C ASN A 117 -24.97 -9.66 10.67
N THR A 118 -24.09 -9.43 9.69
CA THR A 118 -22.69 -9.84 9.76
C THR A 118 -21.96 -9.01 10.82
N PRO A 119 -21.20 -9.64 11.74
CA PRO A 119 -20.44 -8.91 12.74
C PRO A 119 -19.38 -8.00 12.11
N VAL A 120 -19.17 -6.81 12.69
CA VAL A 120 -18.19 -5.82 12.26
C VAL A 120 -16.75 -6.35 12.37
N ARG A 121 -15.80 -5.65 11.72
CA ARG A 121 -14.35 -5.86 11.86
C ARG A 121 -13.95 -7.34 11.79
N PHE A 122 -14.48 -8.04 10.79
CA PHE A 122 -14.22 -9.47 10.52
C PHE A 122 -14.65 -10.44 11.62
N GLY A 123 -15.62 -10.07 12.44
CA GLY A 123 -16.22 -11.00 13.41
C GLY A 123 -16.92 -12.20 12.78
N ASN A 124 -17.23 -12.15 11.48
CA ASN A 124 -17.68 -13.28 10.67
C ASN A 124 -16.59 -14.33 10.41
N ILE A 125 -15.32 -13.92 10.46
CA ILE A 125 -14.17 -14.83 10.33
C ILE A 125 -13.83 -15.40 11.71
N ARG A 126 -13.74 -14.53 12.72
CA ARG A 126 -13.44 -14.92 14.09
C ARG A 126 -14.17 -14.01 15.08
N ALA A 127 -14.93 -14.58 16.00
CA ALA A 127 -15.80 -13.84 16.90
C ALA A 127 -15.10 -12.81 17.81
N ASN A 128 -13.80 -12.95 18.08
CA ASN A 128 -13.03 -12.01 18.88
C ASN A 128 -12.38 -10.86 18.08
N PHE A 129 -12.35 -10.90 16.75
CA PHE A 129 -11.73 -9.86 15.93
C PHE A 129 -12.32 -8.45 16.14
N PRO A 130 -13.63 -8.27 16.40
CA PRO A 130 -14.16 -6.96 16.76
C PRO A 130 -13.55 -6.32 18.00
N ASN A 131 -12.93 -7.12 18.88
CA ASN A 131 -12.25 -6.67 20.10
C ASN A 131 -10.72 -6.53 19.89
N ILE A 132 -10.19 -6.95 18.74
CA ILE A 132 -8.78 -6.91 18.40
C ILE A 132 -8.50 -5.72 17.49
N PHE A 133 -9.30 -5.52 16.45
CA PHE A 133 -9.09 -4.46 15.48
C PHE A 133 -9.84 -3.18 15.85
N SER A 134 -9.18 -2.05 15.62
CA SER A 134 -9.78 -0.71 15.64
C SER A 134 -9.76 -0.09 14.26
N THR A 135 -10.62 0.89 14.02
CA THR A 135 -10.61 1.66 12.77
C THR A 135 -9.93 3.00 12.99
N PHE A 136 -9.23 3.48 11.98
CA PHE A 136 -8.73 4.85 11.88
C PHE A 136 -9.83 5.77 11.37
N SER A 137 -10.41 5.43 10.22
CA SER A 137 -11.68 5.98 9.75
C SER A 137 -12.81 4.98 10.04
N PRO A 138 -13.93 5.38 10.67
CA PRO A 138 -15.03 4.47 10.86
C PRO A 138 -15.77 4.29 9.52
N GLN A 139 -16.19 3.08 9.17
CA GLN A 139 -16.52 1.91 9.99
C GLN A 139 -15.81 0.63 9.52
N ARG A 140 -15.22 0.61 8.31
CA ARG A 140 -14.83 -0.60 7.61
C ARG A 140 -13.32 -0.76 7.56
N LEU A 141 -12.89 -2.03 7.55
CA LEU A 141 -11.51 -2.46 7.38
C LEU A 141 -11.41 -3.33 6.13
N PHE A 142 -10.20 -3.53 5.64
CA PHE A 142 -9.89 -4.30 4.44
C PHE A 142 -8.82 -5.36 4.71
N THR A 143 -8.95 -6.53 4.07
CA THR A 143 -7.97 -7.60 4.15
C THR A 143 -8.01 -8.52 2.93
N ALA A 144 -6.88 -9.15 2.62
CA ALA A 144 -6.86 -10.37 1.81
C ALA A 144 -7.32 -11.57 2.65
N LEU A 145 -7.92 -12.57 2.02
CA LEU A 145 -8.30 -13.84 2.64
C LEU A 145 -7.41 -14.96 2.13
N ASP A 146 -7.07 -15.88 3.03
CA ASP A 146 -6.17 -17.02 2.80
C ASP A 146 -4.76 -16.63 2.32
N SER A 147 -4.41 -15.36 2.50
CA SER A 147 -3.07 -14.77 2.30
C SER A 147 -2.90 -13.53 3.17
N ASN A 148 -1.67 -13.20 3.51
CA ASN A 148 -1.30 -11.91 4.10
C ASN A 148 -0.66 -10.95 3.07
N ILE A 149 -0.69 -11.32 1.79
CA ILE A 149 -0.15 -10.51 0.69
C ILE A 149 -1.28 -9.81 -0.04
N THR A 150 -1.14 -8.49 -0.18
CA THR A 150 -1.96 -7.64 -1.04
C THR A 150 -1.04 -6.89 -1.99
N GLU A 151 -1.31 -6.96 -3.28
CA GLU A 151 -0.65 -6.14 -4.28
C GLU A 151 -1.62 -5.09 -4.82
N ALA A 152 -1.14 -3.86 -5.01
CA ALA A 152 -1.88 -2.76 -5.61
C ALA A 152 -1.19 -2.34 -6.92
N LEU A 153 -1.90 -2.44 -8.04
CA LEU A 153 -1.48 -1.96 -9.36
C LEU A 153 -2.30 -0.74 -9.75
N PHE A 154 -1.65 0.22 -10.39
CA PHE A 154 -2.26 1.49 -10.72
C PHE A 154 -2.63 1.59 -12.20
N PHE A 155 -3.76 2.26 -12.45
CA PHE A 155 -4.33 2.52 -13.77
C PHE A 155 -4.84 3.96 -13.86
N ILE A 156 -4.96 4.49 -15.05
CA ILE A 156 -5.75 5.72 -15.24
C ILE A 156 -7.19 5.41 -14.80
N PRO A 157 -7.78 6.19 -13.87
CA PRO A 157 -9.07 5.87 -13.28
C PRO A 157 -10.16 5.54 -14.28
N GLY A 158 -10.78 4.36 -14.15
CA GLY A 158 -11.85 3.88 -15.02
C GLY A 158 -11.40 3.31 -16.36
N THR A 159 -10.09 3.09 -16.55
CA THR A 159 -9.53 2.54 -17.79
C THR A 159 -8.67 1.30 -17.55
N THR A 160 -8.20 0.69 -18.63
CA THR A 160 -7.21 -0.40 -18.61
C THR A 160 -5.79 0.10 -18.88
N GLN A 161 -5.58 1.41 -19.00
CA GLN A 161 -4.28 2.00 -19.20
C GLN A 161 -3.48 1.97 -17.91
N SER A 162 -2.34 1.28 -17.92
CA SER A 162 -1.43 1.21 -16.78
C SER A 162 -0.88 2.58 -16.41
N ALA A 163 -0.68 2.79 -15.11
CA ALA A 163 -0.21 4.03 -14.54
C ALA A 163 0.82 3.77 -13.43
N SER A 164 1.51 4.82 -13.02
CA SER A 164 2.33 4.85 -11.83
C SER A 164 1.92 6.01 -10.93
N VAL A 165 2.28 5.92 -9.65
CA VAL A 165 2.02 6.95 -8.64
C VAL A 165 3.33 7.42 -8.01
N ARG A 166 3.34 8.65 -7.47
CA ARG A 166 4.53 9.19 -6.79
C ARG A 166 4.62 8.79 -5.32
N GLY A 167 3.68 8.01 -4.81
CA GLY A 167 3.70 7.54 -3.43
C GLY A 167 2.46 6.79 -3.06
N PHE A 168 2.58 5.99 -1.99
CA PHE A 168 1.51 5.15 -1.46
C PHE A 168 1.69 4.98 0.04
N GLY A 169 0.60 4.95 0.78
CA GLY A 169 0.59 4.75 2.22
C GLY A 169 -0.68 4.06 2.70
N VAL A 170 -0.56 3.38 3.84
CA VAL A 170 -1.61 2.56 4.45
C VAL A 170 -1.66 2.79 5.95
N VAL A 171 -2.86 2.81 6.50
CA VAL A 171 -3.10 2.62 7.93
C VAL A 171 -3.34 1.13 8.21
N PHE A 172 -2.64 0.61 9.19
CA PHE A 172 -2.79 -0.76 9.68
C PHE A 172 -3.36 -0.77 11.10
N THR A 173 -4.04 -1.84 11.46
CA THR A 173 -4.48 -2.07 12.84
C THR A 173 -3.91 -3.38 13.38
N ASP A 174 -3.41 -3.32 14.63
CA ASP A 174 -2.87 -4.44 15.41
C ASP A 174 -1.53 -4.98 14.90
N VAL A 175 -0.63 -4.10 14.41
CA VAL A 175 0.77 -4.47 14.14
C VAL A 175 1.49 -4.61 15.47
N ASN A 176 1.87 -5.84 15.84
CA ASN A 176 2.44 -6.15 17.15
C ASN A 176 3.94 -6.51 17.10
N ASN A 177 4.40 -7.04 15.96
CA ASN A 177 5.77 -7.53 15.83
C ASN A 177 6.57 -6.69 14.82
N ASN A 178 7.83 -6.42 15.16
CA ASN A 178 8.77 -5.83 14.21
C ASN A 178 8.91 -6.72 12.97
N SER A 179 8.98 -6.09 11.80
CA SER A 179 9.21 -6.74 10.51
C SER A 179 8.20 -7.84 10.11
N SER A 180 7.03 -7.87 10.79
CA SER A 180 5.92 -8.74 10.39
C SER A 180 5.06 -8.12 9.29
N THR A 181 5.03 -6.79 9.23
CA THR A 181 4.26 -6.00 8.27
C THR A 181 5.20 -5.09 7.50
N THR A 182 5.17 -5.20 6.17
CA THR A 182 6.07 -4.46 5.27
C THR A 182 5.32 -3.90 4.08
N ILE A 183 5.84 -2.82 3.50
CA ILE A 183 5.42 -2.31 2.19
C ILE A 183 6.65 -2.27 1.27
N GLU A 184 6.52 -2.91 0.11
CA GLU A 184 7.52 -2.91 -0.95
C GLU A 184 6.98 -2.13 -2.15
N TYR A 185 7.81 -1.28 -2.73
CA TYR A 185 7.49 -0.41 -3.86
C TYR A 185 8.31 -0.82 -5.06
N PHE A 186 7.68 -1.01 -6.22
CA PHE A 186 8.34 -1.48 -7.43
C PHE A 186 8.05 -0.56 -8.61
N ASP A 187 9.05 -0.40 -9.49
CA ASP A 187 8.88 0.30 -10.77
C ASP A 187 8.18 -0.59 -11.83
N VAL A 188 7.97 -0.04 -13.01
CA VAL A 188 7.33 -0.74 -14.15
C VAL A 188 8.15 -1.93 -14.67
N ASN A 189 9.45 -1.97 -14.41
CA ASN A 189 10.35 -3.06 -14.80
C ASN A 189 10.43 -4.16 -13.73
N GLY A 190 9.74 -3.98 -12.60
CA GLY A 190 9.78 -4.88 -11.46
C GLY A 190 11.00 -4.71 -10.56
N ASN A 191 11.76 -3.62 -10.71
CA ASN A 191 12.86 -3.32 -9.80
C ASN A 191 12.29 -2.80 -8.46
N LEU A 192 12.86 -3.29 -7.36
CA LEU A 192 12.53 -2.82 -6.03
C LEU A 192 13.07 -1.39 -5.83
N LEU A 193 12.19 -0.43 -5.62
CA LEU A 193 12.52 0.97 -5.31
C LEU A 193 12.81 1.15 -3.82
N LEU A 194 11.97 0.55 -2.97
CA LEU A 194 12.11 0.59 -1.51
C LEU A 194 11.34 -0.58 -0.88
N SER A 195 11.90 -1.12 0.21
CA SER A 195 11.18 -1.98 1.16
C SER A 195 11.25 -1.34 2.54
N GLN A 196 10.12 -1.16 3.20
CA GLN A 196 10.02 -0.50 4.49
C GLN A 196 9.13 -1.28 5.44
N ASP A 197 9.65 -1.53 6.64
CA ASP A 197 8.88 -2.13 7.73
C ASP A 197 7.91 -1.12 8.34
N VAL A 198 6.72 -1.59 8.72
CA VAL A 198 5.74 -0.80 9.45
C VAL A 198 6.07 -0.81 10.94
N LEU A 199 6.07 0.37 11.58
CA LEU A 199 6.28 0.48 13.01
C LEU A 199 5.19 -0.27 13.78
N PRO A 200 5.54 -1.16 14.71
CA PRO A 200 4.54 -1.77 15.59
C PRO A 200 3.89 -0.72 16.48
N GLY A 201 2.61 -0.93 16.76
CA GLY A 201 1.89 -0.11 17.73
C GLY A 201 2.31 -0.38 19.18
N PRO A 202 1.86 0.43 20.13
CA PRO A 202 1.99 0.10 21.53
C PRO A 202 1.26 -1.23 21.81
N ASN A 203 1.71 -1.95 22.84
CA ASN A 203 1.14 -3.26 23.21
C ASN A 203 -0.28 -3.13 23.80
N VAL A 204 -1.20 -2.63 22.97
CA VAL A 204 -2.63 -2.53 23.24
C VAL A 204 -3.40 -3.01 22.02
N ARG A 205 -4.52 -3.69 22.26
CA ARG A 205 -5.36 -4.19 21.17
C ARG A 205 -5.87 -3.04 20.30
N GLY A 206 -5.82 -3.24 18.99
CA GLY A 206 -6.31 -2.28 18.04
C GLY A 206 -5.45 -1.04 17.94
N SER A 207 -4.17 -1.11 18.35
CA SER A 207 -3.20 -0.07 18.04
C SER A 207 -3.15 0.18 16.54
N LEU A 208 -2.85 1.40 16.15
CA LEU A 208 -2.80 1.82 14.76
C LEU A 208 -1.37 2.15 14.36
N SER A 209 -1.01 1.80 13.15
CA SER A 209 0.26 2.14 12.53
C SER A 209 0.02 2.72 11.14
N PHE A 210 0.76 3.75 10.79
CA PHE A 210 0.76 4.35 9.47
C PHE A 210 2.15 4.28 8.86
N LEU A 211 2.23 3.83 7.61
CA LEU A 211 3.41 3.96 6.77
C LEU A 211 3.00 4.52 5.43
N GLY A 212 3.65 5.60 5.01
CA GLY A 212 3.52 6.19 3.68
C GLY A 212 4.88 6.60 3.15
N VAL A 213 5.12 6.37 1.86
CA VAL A 213 6.35 6.74 1.18
C VAL A 213 6.03 7.53 -0.07
N THR A 214 6.82 8.59 -0.32
CA THR A 214 6.75 9.37 -1.56
C THR A 214 8.09 9.40 -2.25
N PHE A 215 8.05 9.42 -3.56
CA PHE A 215 9.16 9.58 -4.49
C PHE A 215 9.04 10.92 -5.19
N ASP A 216 10.09 11.40 -5.83
CA ASP A 216 10.08 12.70 -6.52
C ASP A 216 9.19 12.68 -7.77
N SER A 217 9.12 11.53 -8.44
CA SER A 217 8.34 11.31 -9.66
C SER A 217 7.30 10.19 -9.47
N PRO A 218 6.29 10.09 -10.36
CA PRO A 218 5.38 8.96 -10.38
C PRO A 218 6.05 7.73 -10.99
N GLU A 219 6.79 6.98 -10.19
CA GLU A 219 7.57 5.81 -10.60
C GLU A 219 7.10 4.50 -9.95
N VAL A 220 6.25 4.58 -8.93
CA VAL A 220 5.69 3.38 -8.28
C VAL A 220 4.58 2.80 -9.16
N PHE A 221 4.87 1.64 -9.74
CA PHE A 221 3.94 0.90 -10.59
C PHE A 221 3.16 -0.17 -9.82
N LEU A 222 3.84 -0.87 -8.92
CA LEU A 222 3.29 -1.91 -8.06
C LEU A 222 3.68 -1.64 -6.61
N VAL A 223 2.74 -1.84 -5.71
CA VAL A 223 3.00 -1.91 -4.27
C VAL A 223 2.62 -3.30 -3.78
N ARG A 224 3.52 -3.96 -3.04
CA ARG A 224 3.22 -5.20 -2.32
C ARG A 224 3.20 -4.92 -0.83
N ILE A 225 2.12 -5.35 -0.18
CA ILE A 225 1.91 -5.23 1.25
C ILE A 225 1.91 -6.63 1.85
N THR A 226 2.76 -6.85 2.84
CA THR A 226 2.69 -8.02 3.72
C THR A 226 2.06 -7.59 5.03
N SER A 227 0.88 -8.11 5.36
CA SER A 227 0.10 -7.74 6.55
C SER A 227 0.24 -8.80 7.64
N GLY A 228 1.16 -8.58 8.58
CA GLY A 228 1.45 -9.53 9.63
C GLY A 228 2.08 -10.83 9.12
N ASN A 229 2.20 -11.81 10.02
CA ASN A 229 2.72 -13.13 9.71
C ASN A 229 1.66 -14.24 9.80
N THR A 230 0.40 -13.86 9.97
CA THR A 230 -0.73 -14.80 10.15
C THR A 230 -1.87 -14.40 9.21
N ILE A 231 -2.37 -15.37 8.46
CA ILE A 231 -3.43 -15.15 7.45
C ILE A 231 -4.83 -15.17 8.09
N LEU A 232 -5.73 -14.32 7.57
CA LEU A 232 -7.15 -14.44 7.83
C LEU A 232 -7.74 -15.51 6.90
N LYS A 233 -8.31 -16.58 7.46
CA LYS A 233 -8.88 -17.68 6.68
C LYS A 233 -10.35 -17.43 6.38
N THR A 234 -10.79 -17.87 5.20
CA THR A 234 -12.23 -17.94 4.94
C THR A 234 -12.91 -18.86 5.96
N PRO A 235 -14.15 -18.58 6.40
CA PRO A 235 -14.86 -19.42 7.35
C PRO A 235 -14.96 -20.90 6.95
N ALA A 236 -14.92 -21.21 5.64
CA ALA A 236 -14.96 -22.57 5.11
C ALA A 236 -13.68 -23.36 5.32
N THR A 237 -12.54 -22.71 5.57
CA THR A 237 -11.22 -23.34 5.77
C THR A 237 -10.85 -23.51 7.23
N VAL A 238 -11.66 -23.01 8.16
CA VAL A 238 -11.44 -23.19 9.60
C VAL A 238 -11.89 -24.59 10.04
N THR A 239 -11.07 -25.59 9.75
CA THR A 239 -11.22 -26.95 10.28
C THR A 239 -10.28 -27.15 11.46
N GLY A 240 -10.59 -26.56 12.61
CA GLY A 240 -9.80 -26.76 13.83
C GLY A 240 -10.21 -25.82 14.94
N ASN A 241 -10.24 -26.32 16.18
CA ASN A 241 -10.36 -25.53 17.40
C ASN A 241 -9.10 -24.65 17.53
N ASP A 242 -9.09 -23.51 16.88
CA ASP A 242 -8.11 -22.48 17.16
C ASP A 242 -8.52 -21.81 18.48
N SER A 243 -8.04 -22.42 19.57
CA SER A 243 -8.21 -21.91 20.92
C SER A 243 -7.45 -20.60 21.02
N GLY A 244 -8.16 -19.49 20.93
CA GLY A 244 -7.75 -18.09 21.00
C GLY A 244 -6.68 -17.64 22.01
N THR A 245 -5.65 -18.41 22.23
CA THR A 245 -4.40 -17.93 22.84
C THR A 245 -3.58 -17.32 21.72
N ALA A 246 -3.55 -15.98 21.68
CA ALA A 246 -2.55 -15.27 20.89
C ALA A 246 -1.17 -15.79 21.31
N HIS A 247 -0.58 -16.65 20.50
CA HIS A 247 0.83 -16.94 20.63
C HIS A 247 1.57 -15.62 20.35
N LEU A 248 2.48 -15.24 21.22
CA LEU A 248 3.35 -14.06 21.11
C LEU A 248 4.12 -13.97 19.77
N THR A 249 4.00 -14.98 18.91
CA THR A 249 4.65 -15.11 17.61
C THR A 249 3.71 -14.89 16.42
N GLN A 250 2.39 -14.83 16.65
CA GLN A 250 1.40 -14.62 15.57
C GLN A 250 0.94 -13.17 15.56
N ASP A 251 1.07 -12.55 14.41
CA ASP A 251 0.64 -11.18 14.16
C ASP A 251 -0.42 -11.18 13.06
N VAL A 252 -1.66 -10.88 13.42
CA VAL A 252 -2.80 -10.79 12.50
C VAL A 252 -3.10 -9.32 12.29
N VAL A 253 -2.80 -8.82 11.11
CA VAL A 253 -2.90 -7.40 10.78
C VAL A 253 -3.91 -7.21 9.67
N VAL A 254 -4.78 -6.21 9.80
CA VAL A 254 -5.68 -5.76 8.73
C VAL A 254 -5.47 -4.29 8.44
N MET A 255 -6.03 -3.80 7.34
CA MET A 255 -5.77 -2.48 6.80
C MET A 255 -7.00 -1.59 6.88
N ASP A 256 -6.77 -0.30 7.04
CA ASP A 256 -7.74 0.77 6.92
C ASP A 256 -7.36 1.68 5.74
N ASP A 257 -7.34 2.99 5.89
CA ASP A 257 -7.16 3.97 4.81
C ASP A 257 -5.94 3.67 3.90
N PHE A 258 -6.20 3.63 2.58
CA PHE A 258 -5.17 3.68 1.55
C PHE A 258 -5.12 5.08 0.95
N ILE A 259 -3.91 5.64 0.86
CA ILE A 259 -3.67 7.00 0.35
C ILE A 259 -2.53 6.91 -0.67
N TYR A 260 -2.75 7.42 -1.88
CA TYR A 260 -1.72 7.35 -2.94
C TYR A 260 -1.78 8.55 -3.87
N GLY A 261 -0.65 8.83 -4.51
CA GLY A 261 -0.55 9.90 -5.50
C GLY A 261 -1.51 9.67 -6.67
N GLU A 262 -1.84 10.73 -7.40
CA GLU A 262 -2.66 10.63 -8.62
C GLU A 262 -2.01 9.67 -9.62
N PRO A 263 -2.73 8.64 -10.11
CA PRO A 263 -2.21 7.74 -11.12
C PRO A 263 -1.92 8.48 -12.43
N ARG A 264 -0.68 8.35 -12.93
CA ARG A 264 -0.18 8.97 -14.16
C ARG A 264 0.17 7.90 -15.18
N ALA A 265 -0.27 8.10 -16.42
CA ALA A 265 0.08 7.19 -17.51
C ALA A 265 1.58 6.96 -17.55
N LEU A 266 1.99 5.72 -17.81
CA LEU A 266 3.39 5.37 -18.05
C LEU A 266 3.91 6.14 -19.27
N GLN A 267 5.11 6.71 -19.16
CA GLN A 267 5.78 7.46 -20.22
C GLN A 267 6.57 6.51 -21.12
#